data_9e3ecccf890f63565b3d7ab2fe7444cf
#
_entry.id   9e3ecccf890f63565b3d7ab2fe7444cf
#
_cell.length_a   1.000
_cell.length_b   1.000
_cell.length_c   1.000
_cell.angle_alpha   90.00
_cell.angle_beta   90.00
_cell.angle_gamma   90.00
#
_symmetry.space_group_name_H-M   'P 1'
#
loop_
_entity.id
_entity.type
_entity.pdbx_description
1 polymer ?
#
loop_
_entity_poly.entity_id
_entity_poly.type
_entity_poly.pdbx_seq_one_letter_code
_entity_poly.pdbx_strand_id
1 'polypeptide(L)'
;FFFLMIRRPPRSTLFPYTTLFRSIVRDDRLLAQGFTQRAGGPHAEVMALRDAFEKGVDTEGATLYVTLEPCSHYGRTPPCALAVREARFARVVIGSRDPNPLVSGRGIRILEEAGIRVDGPVLEEEAFWKNRGFMTRMRTGLPWVRLKTAATLDGRTAFPDGRSQWITGPAAREDNFHARGRAGAVVTGVGTVLADDPQMTPRLPDQVRMPLRVVLDSKLRTPPEAKLFQAPGDVLIVTLSKDAERRAALEAACAEVLELPGSGGAVDLRALLEELARRDVNEVHVEAGARLSGAFLEAGLVDEILLYQAPCLFGEGLPIATLPLPAAPGEAPRWTIVSTDQVGHDLRIVLKRGQ
;
A
#
# COMPACT_ATOMS: atom_id res chain seq x y z
N PHE A 1 9.91 19.51 14.93
CA PHE A 1 8.92 18.59 15.53
C PHE A 1 8.13 17.83 14.46
N PHE A 2 7.58 18.52 13.47
CA PHE A 2 6.84 17.94 12.35
C PHE A 2 7.69 16.93 11.56
N PHE A 3 8.94 17.24 11.31
CA PHE A 3 9.91 16.38 10.65
C PHE A 3 10.15 15.06 11.41
N LEU A 4 10.21 15.12 12.73
CA LEU A 4 10.34 13.93 13.58
C LEU A 4 9.09 13.03 13.52
N MET A 5 7.91 13.63 13.41
CA MET A 5 6.67 12.87 13.28
C MET A 5 6.55 12.11 11.96
N ILE A 6 6.95 12.73 10.84
CA ILE A 6 6.92 12.07 9.54
C ILE A 6 7.99 10.99 9.44
N ARG A 7 9.24 11.27 9.89
CA ARG A 7 10.36 10.32 9.80
C ARG A 7 10.36 9.24 10.88
N ARG A 8 9.90 9.58 12.08
CA ARG A 8 9.83 8.67 13.23
C ARG A 8 8.45 8.78 13.87
N PRO A 9 7.41 8.17 13.27
CA PRO A 9 6.11 8.12 13.94
C PRO A 9 6.29 7.44 15.30
N PRO A 10 5.51 7.84 16.33
CA PRO A 10 5.56 7.20 17.62
C PRO A 10 5.40 5.69 17.46
N ARG A 11 6.20 4.91 18.20
CA ARG A 11 6.09 3.46 18.26
C ARG A 11 4.79 3.11 18.98
N SER A 12 3.69 3.13 18.25
CA SER A 12 2.43 2.60 18.72
C SER A 12 2.41 1.12 18.37
N THR A 13 2.47 0.27 19.38
CA THR A 13 2.31 -1.18 19.25
C THR A 13 0.93 -1.58 18.75
N LEU A 14 -0.06 -0.67 18.88
CA LEU A 14 -1.45 -0.96 18.53
C LEU A 14 -1.80 -0.71 17.05
N PHE A 15 -1.05 0.16 16.34
CA PHE A 15 -1.35 0.51 14.93
C PHE A 15 -0.09 0.85 14.14
N PRO A 16 0.78 -0.14 13.86
CA PRO A 16 2.08 0.10 13.23
C PRO A 16 2.00 0.63 11.78
N TYR A 17 0.81 0.60 11.16
CA TYR A 17 0.65 0.87 9.73
C TYR A 17 -0.13 2.14 9.39
N THR A 18 -0.57 2.93 10.38
CA THR A 18 -1.18 4.23 10.06
C THR A 18 -0.10 5.28 9.81
N THR A 19 -0.29 6.05 8.76
CA THR A 19 0.61 7.12 8.34
C THR A 19 0.01 8.51 8.57
N LEU A 20 -1.23 8.58 9.06
CA LEU A 20 -1.94 9.81 9.36
C LEU A 20 -1.88 10.09 10.87
N PHE A 21 -1.02 11.03 11.23
CA PHE A 21 -0.77 11.46 12.61
C PHE A 21 -1.09 12.94 12.78
N ARG A 22 -1.45 13.30 14.01
CA ARG A 22 -1.70 14.67 14.46
C ARG A 22 -1.01 14.91 15.79
N SER A 23 -0.44 16.11 15.95
CA SER A 23 0.14 16.54 17.22
C SER A 23 -0.31 17.94 17.56
N ILE A 24 -0.70 18.13 18.81
CA ILE A 24 -1.02 19.42 19.39
C ILE A 24 0.18 19.88 20.20
N VAL A 25 0.69 21.06 19.89
CA VAL A 25 1.94 21.59 20.44
C VAL A 25 1.71 23.04 20.90
N ARG A 26 2.28 23.41 22.05
CA ARG A 26 2.37 24.78 22.56
C ARG A 26 3.75 24.96 23.17
N ASP A 27 4.42 26.06 22.87
CA ASP A 27 5.76 26.40 23.38
C ASP A 27 6.78 25.23 23.20
N ASP A 28 6.81 24.66 21.99
CA ASP A 28 7.63 23.50 21.61
C ASP A 28 7.40 22.22 22.43
N ARG A 29 6.34 22.19 23.26
CA ARG A 29 5.94 20.99 24.02
C ARG A 29 4.79 20.26 23.36
N LEU A 30 4.93 18.94 23.22
CA LEU A 30 3.85 18.06 22.80
C LEU A 30 2.81 17.98 23.93
N LEU A 31 1.61 18.44 23.65
CA LEU A 31 0.48 18.39 24.58
C LEU A 31 -0.35 17.12 24.40
N ALA A 32 -0.71 16.84 23.14
CA ALA A 32 -1.52 15.67 22.78
C ALA A 32 -1.21 15.19 21.38
N GLN A 33 -1.59 13.94 21.08
CA GLN A 33 -1.38 13.34 19.78
C GLN A 33 -2.50 12.36 19.43
N GLY A 34 -2.66 12.08 18.14
CA GLY A 34 -3.63 11.11 17.66
C GLY A 34 -3.24 10.52 16.32
N PHE A 35 -3.82 9.38 15.99
CA PHE A 35 -3.67 8.71 14.71
C PHE A 35 -5.02 8.22 14.21
N THR A 36 -5.16 8.12 12.89
CA THR A 36 -6.39 7.67 12.23
C THR A 36 -6.71 6.24 12.62
N GLN A 37 -7.95 6.00 13.02
CA GLN A 37 -8.48 4.70 13.39
C GLN A 37 -8.90 3.90 12.13
N ARG A 38 -9.44 2.69 12.31
CA ARG A 38 -9.99 1.87 11.22
C ARG A 38 -11.01 2.67 10.40
N ALA A 39 -11.15 2.31 9.13
CA ALA A 39 -12.13 2.95 8.24
C ALA A 39 -13.54 2.98 8.86
N GLY A 40 -14.13 4.18 8.93
CA GLY A 40 -15.37 4.45 9.63
C GLY A 40 -15.20 4.90 11.09
N GLY A 41 -13.98 4.77 11.65
CA GLY A 41 -13.63 5.32 12.96
C GLY A 41 -13.12 6.77 12.87
N PRO A 42 -12.82 7.40 14.04
CA PRO A 42 -12.36 8.78 14.09
C PRO A 42 -11.03 8.97 13.35
N HIS A 43 -10.89 10.13 12.71
CA HIS A 43 -9.63 10.56 12.12
C HIS A 43 -8.64 11.04 13.21
N ALA A 44 -7.38 11.18 12.81
CA ALA A 44 -6.30 11.52 13.73
C ALA A 44 -6.49 12.86 14.44
N GLU A 45 -7.15 13.85 13.82
CA GLU A 45 -7.50 15.13 14.41
C GLU A 45 -8.42 14.95 15.63
N VAL A 46 -9.49 14.18 15.45
CA VAL A 46 -10.46 13.89 16.53
C VAL A 46 -9.79 13.09 17.64
N MET A 47 -8.90 12.16 17.29
CA MET A 47 -8.15 11.38 18.28
C MET A 47 -7.17 12.24 19.08
N ALA A 48 -6.50 13.22 18.45
CA ALA A 48 -5.62 14.17 19.14
C ALA A 48 -6.41 15.09 20.09
N LEU A 49 -7.61 15.53 19.69
CA LEU A 49 -8.50 16.30 20.55
C LEU A 49 -9.03 15.48 21.74
N ARG A 50 -9.34 14.20 21.55
CA ARG A 50 -9.70 13.28 22.65
C ARG A 50 -8.56 13.08 23.62
N ASP A 51 -7.34 12.85 23.12
CA ASP A 51 -6.14 12.70 23.96
C ASP A 51 -5.88 13.99 24.77
N ALA A 52 -6.09 15.17 24.17
CA ALA A 52 -6.01 16.45 24.89
C ALA A 52 -7.07 16.55 26.00
N PHE A 53 -8.31 16.18 25.69
CA PHE A 53 -9.41 16.19 26.66
C PHE A 53 -9.14 15.24 27.83
N GLU A 54 -8.73 14.01 27.57
CA GLU A 54 -8.40 13.00 28.58
C GLU A 54 -7.24 13.45 29.50
N LYS A 55 -6.31 14.24 28.96
CA LYS A 55 -5.18 14.82 29.73
C LYS A 55 -5.54 16.13 30.44
N GLY A 56 -6.75 16.64 30.26
CA GLY A 56 -7.16 17.94 30.80
C GLY A 56 -6.43 19.12 30.19
N VAL A 57 -5.97 19.00 28.94
CA VAL A 57 -5.19 20.01 28.22
C VAL A 57 -6.12 20.93 27.44
N ASP A 58 -6.00 22.24 27.66
CA ASP A 58 -6.63 23.24 26.81
C ASP A 58 -5.89 23.37 25.48
N THR A 59 -6.62 23.33 24.37
CA THR A 59 -6.08 23.41 23.00
C THR A 59 -6.11 24.83 22.41
N GLU A 60 -6.82 25.77 23.06
CA GLU A 60 -6.95 27.14 22.57
C GLU A 60 -5.58 27.83 22.45
N GLY A 61 -5.32 28.41 21.30
CA GLY A 61 -4.06 29.08 21.01
C GLY A 61 -2.87 28.15 20.67
N ALA A 62 -3.03 26.83 20.76
CA ALA A 62 -1.97 25.87 20.40
C ALA A 62 -1.78 25.76 18.87
N THR A 63 -0.72 25.08 18.44
CA THR A 63 -0.47 24.71 17.05
C THR A 63 -0.83 23.24 16.83
N LEU A 64 -1.65 22.97 15.81
CA LEU A 64 -1.95 21.62 15.35
C LEU A 64 -1.08 21.28 14.14
N TYR A 65 -0.30 20.21 14.22
CA TYR A 65 0.45 19.64 13.09
C TYR A 65 -0.30 18.47 12.50
N VAL A 66 -0.53 18.48 11.18
CA VAL A 66 -1.27 17.45 10.47
C VAL A 66 -0.51 16.95 9.25
N THR A 67 -0.45 15.63 9.01
CA THR A 67 0.25 15.08 7.85
C THR A 67 -0.52 15.29 6.54
N LEU A 68 -1.85 15.44 6.61
CA LEU A 68 -2.74 15.68 5.47
C LEU A 68 -3.74 16.77 5.84
N GLU A 69 -4.16 17.58 4.87
CA GLU A 69 -5.23 18.58 5.01
C GLU A 69 -6.45 17.99 5.71
N PRO A 70 -7.02 18.65 6.77
CA PRO A 70 -8.21 18.20 7.45
C PRO A 70 -9.40 18.10 6.49
N CYS A 71 -10.11 16.99 6.52
CA CYS A 71 -11.24 16.75 5.63
C CYS A 71 -12.38 17.75 5.87
N SER A 72 -13.04 18.15 4.76
CA SER A 72 -14.10 19.18 4.73
C SER A 72 -15.48 18.66 4.35
N HIS A 73 -15.60 17.35 4.04
CA HIS A 73 -16.86 16.75 3.60
C HIS A 73 -17.37 15.73 4.61
N TYR A 74 -18.67 15.51 4.60
CA TYR A 74 -19.31 14.42 5.31
C TYR A 74 -19.09 13.12 4.54
N GLY A 75 -18.24 12.26 5.08
CA GLY A 75 -18.00 10.90 4.60
C GLY A 75 -18.61 9.89 5.57
N ARG A 76 -17.79 8.90 5.97
CA ARG A 76 -18.14 7.98 7.06
C ARG A 76 -18.10 8.63 8.45
N THR A 77 -17.43 9.78 8.55
CA THR A 77 -17.30 10.60 9.77
C THR A 77 -17.58 12.07 9.43
N PRO A 78 -17.95 12.90 10.42
CA PRO A 78 -18.06 14.34 10.23
C PRO A 78 -16.71 14.98 9.82
N PRO A 79 -16.75 16.16 9.16
CA PRO A 79 -15.54 16.86 8.71
C PRO A 79 -14.61 17.24 9.87
N CYS A 80 -13.33 16.83 9.78
CA CYS A 80 -12.34 17.17 10.80
C CYS A 80 -12.06 18.68 10.86
N ALA A 81 -12.16 19.40 9.74
CA ALA A 81 -11.96 20.84 9.70
C ALA A 81 -12.92 21.60 10.65
N LEU A 82 -14.14 21.09 10.86
CA LEU A 82 -15.08 21.68 11.81
C LEU A 82 -14.62 21.46 13.25
N ALA A 83 -14.22 20.25 13.61
CA ALA A 83 -13.71 19.96 14.96
C ALA A 83 -12.43 20.75 15.27
N VAL A 84 -11.54 20.89 14.28
CA VAL A 84 -10.32 21.72 14.41
C VAL A 84 -10.66 23.19 14.60
N ARG A 85 -11.66 23.71 13.89
CA ARG A 85 -12.18 25.09 14.07
C ARG A 85 -12.69 25.32 15.48
N GLU A 86 -13.52 24.40 15.99
CA GLU A 86 -14.13 24.50 17.33
C GLU A 86 -13.07 24.44 18.44
N ALA A 87 -11.95 23.77 18.22
CA ALA A 87 -10.84 23.66 19.18
C ALA A 87 -9.99 24.96 19.30
N ARG A 88 -10.27 26.00 18.50
CA ARG A 88 -9.66 27.34 18.55
C ARG A 88 -8.14 27.36 18.54
N PHE A 89 -7.54 26.53 17.68
CA PHE A 89 -6.09 26.60 17.45
C PHE A 89 -5.69 27.96 16.89
N ALA A 90 -4.54 28.48 17.29
CA ALA A 90 -3.97 29.68 16.68
C ALA A 90 -3.38 29.37 15.29
N ARG A 91 -2.92 28.12 15.11
CA ARG A 91 -2.19 27.73 13.90
C ARG A 91 -2.40 26.26 13.56
N VAL A 92 -2.50 25.97 12.26
CA VAL A 92 -2.47 24.60 11.72
C VAL A 92 -1.35 24.49 10.69
N VAL A 93 -0.47 23.49 10.83
CA VAL A 93 0.62 23.20 9.89
C VAL A 93 0.30 21.92 9.16
N ILE A 94 0.15 21.98 7.84
CA ILE A 94 -0.19 20.83 7.00
C ILE A 94 1.03 20.27 6.27
N GLY A 95 1.18 18.94 6.27
CA GLY A 95 2.25 18.25 5.56
C GLY A 95 2.01 18.22 4.06
N SER A 96 0.79 17.88 3.64
CA SER A 96 0.36 17.81 2.24
C SER A 96 -1.10 18.23 2.10
N ARG A 97 -1.46 18.78 0.95
CA ARG A 97 -2.87 18.97 0.57
C ARG A 97 -3.54 17.64 0.30
N ASP A 98 -4.85 17.58 0.57
CA ASP A 98 -5.65 16.41 0.19
C ASP A 98 -5.86 16.42 -1.34
N PRO A 99 -5.49 15.36 -2.06
CA PRO A 99 -5.70 15.25 -3.50
C PRO A 99 -7.16 15.00 -3.89
N ASN A 100 -8.03 14.64 -2.92
CA ASN A 100 -9.44 14.39 -3.17
C ASN A 100 -10.13 15.70 -3.60
N PRO A 101 -10.73 15.78 -4.83
CA PRO A 101 -11.41 16.99 -5.30
C PRO A 101 -12.52 17.50 -4.39
N LEU A 102 -13.10 16.60 -3.55
CA LEU A 102 -14.12 16.96 -2.55
C LEU A 102 -13.53 17.67 -1.32
N VAL A 103 -12.22 17.63 -1.14
CA VAL A 103 -11.54 18.24 0.02
C VAL A 103 -10.64 19.37 -0.43
N SER A 104 -9.78 19.13 -1.38
CA SER A 104 -8.68 19.98 -1.87
C SER A 104 -8.86 21.48 -1.65
N GLY A 105 -8.19 22.06 -0.67
CA GLY A 105 -8.27 23.49 -0.28
C GLY A 105 -9.53 23.90 0.47
N ARG A 106 -10.55 23.05 0.60
CA ARG A 106 -11.78 23.41 1.32
C ARG A 106 -11.59 23.35 2.83
N GLY A 107 -10.83 22.37 3.32
CA GLY A 107 -10.45 22.25 4.73
C GLY A 107 -9.64 23.45 5.18
N ILE A 108 -8.66 23.85 4.38
CA ILE A 108 -7.84 25.05 4.61
C ILE A 108 -8.74 26.29 4.71
N ARG A 109 -9.63 26.49 3.75
CA ARG A 109 -10.55 27.64 3.72
C ARG A 109 -11.42 27.76 4.97
N ILE A 110 -12.00 26.63 5.45
CA ILE A 110 -12.81 26.61 6.69
C ILE A 110 -12.00 27.11 7.89
N LEU A 111 -10.71 26.78 7.97
CA LEU A 111 -9.84 27.19 9.05
C LEU A 111 -9.44 28.66 8.94
N GLU A 112 -9.08 29.13 7.75
CA GLU A 112 -8.70 30.53 7.48
C GLU A 112 -9.89 31.48 7.74
N GLU A 113 -11.09 31.13 7.28
CA GLU A 113 -12.34 31.88 7.54
C GLU A 113 -12.67 31.97 9.04
N ALA A 114 -12.19 31.03 9.84
CA ALA A 114 -12.31 31.05 11.30
C ALA A 114 -11.17 31.81 12.00
N GLY A 115 -10.27 32.46 11.26
CA GLY A 115 -9.14 33.20 11.79
C GLY A 115 -7.95 32.32 12.21
N ILE A 116 -7.95 31.04 11.89
CA ILE A 116 -6.83 30.13 12.17
C ILE A 116 -5.77 30.26 11.08
N ARG A 117 -4.54 30.56 11.47
CA ARG A 117 -3.43 30.60 10.53
C ARG A 117 -3.11 29.19 9.99
N VAL A 118 -3.06 29.01 8.67
CA VAL A 118 -2.68 27.74 8.04
C VAL A 118 -1.36 27.90 7.32
N ASP A 119 -0.37 27.09 7.68
CA ASP A 119 0.93 27.05 7.03
C ASP A 119 1.13 25.71 6.28
N GLY A 120 1.69 25.77 5.10
CA GLY A 120 2.01 24.58 4.29
C GLY A 120 1.43 24.63 2.86
N PRO A 121 1.64 23.57 2.07
CA PRO A 121 2.21 22.27 2.47
C PRO A 121 3.70 22.37 2.83
N VAL A 122 4.08 21.70 3.91
CA VAL A 122 5.48 21.52 4.30
C VAL A 122 5.82 20.03 4.19
N LEU A 123 6.98 19.63 3.68
CA LEU A 123 7.37 18.21 3.51
C LEU A 123 6.38 17.40 2.64
N GLU A 124 5.95 17.98 1.51
CA GLU A 124 4.93 17.37 0.64
C GLU A 124 5.39 16.01 0.07
N GLU A 125 6.66 15.88 -0.32
CA GLU A 125 7.20 14.63 -0.84
C GLU A 125 7.21 13.53 0.23
N GLU A 126 7.67 13.83 1.44
CA GLU A 126 7.68 12.87 2.55
C GLU A 126 6.25 12.49 2.99
N ALA A 127 5.33 13.44 3.01
CA ALA A 127 3.92 13.19 3.30
C ALA A 127 3.28 12.32 2.22
N PHE A 128 3.60 12.56 0.93
CA PHE A 128 3.19 11.71 -0.18
C PHE A 128 3.68 10.27 0.01
N TRP A 129 4.98 10.07 0.26
CA TRP A 129 5.56 8.74 0.45
C TRP A 129 4.89 7.96 1.59
N LYS A 130 4.50 8.63 2.65
CA LYS A 130 3.77 7.99 3.77
C LYS A 130 2.34 7.59 3.40
N ASN A 131 1.68 8.36 2.54
CA ASN A 131 0.28 8.20 2.16
C ASN A 131 0.10 7.84 0.68
N ARG A 132 1.16 7.37 -0.02
CA ARG A 132 1.21 7.21 -1.47
C ARG A 132 0.03 6.42 -2.06
N GLY A 133 -0.40 5.37 -1.37
CA GLY A 133 -1.54 4.59 -1.82
C GLY A 133 -2.84 5.39 -1.90
N PHE A 134 -3.19 6.10 -0.82
CA PHE A 134 -4.35 6.98 -0.80
C PHE A 134 -4.20 8.13 -1.80
N MET A 135 -3.04 8.80 -1.79
CA MET A 135 -2.76 9.95 -2.66
C MET A 135 -2.87 9.57 -4.14
N THR A 136 -2.33 8.41 -4.53
CA THR A 136 -2.40 7.90 -5.90
C THR A 136 -3.83 7.55 -6.28
N ARG A 137 -4.54 6.79 -5.45
CA ARG A 137 -5.92 6.41 -5.74
C ARG A 137 -6.84 7.63 -5.92
N MET A 138 -6.68 8.67 -5.10
CA MET A 138 -7.48 9.89 -5.23
C MET A 138 -7.13 10.70 -6.50
N ARG A 139 -5.87 10.67 -6.95
CA ARG A 139 -5.41 11.39 -8.15
C ARG A 139 -5.73 10.67 -9.45
N THR A 140 -5.61 9.34 -9.46
CA THR A 140 -5.62 8.53 -10.68
C THR A 140 -6.83 7.60 -10.82
N GLY A 141 -7.56 7.36 -9.73
CA GLY A 141 -8.59 6.33 -9.66
C GLY A 141 -8.05 4.91 -9.49
N LEU A 142 -6.71 4.71 -9.46
CA LEU A 142 -6.05 3.41 -9.33
C LEU A 142 -5.25 3.33 -8.03
N PRO A 143 -5.11 2.14 -7.41
CA PRO A 143 -4.25 1.96 -6.26
C PRO A 143 -2.77 2.09 -6.65
N TRP A 144 -1.91 2.41 -5.68
CA TRP A 144 -0.46 2.30 -5.81
C TRP A 144 -0.04 0.84 -5.95
N VAL A 145 0.70 0.51 -7.00
CA VAL A 145 1.13 -0.86 -7.29
C VAL A 145 2.61 -1.04 -6.95
N ARG A 146 2.89 -1.88 -5.97
CA ARG A 146 4.24 -2.36 -5.64
C ARG A 146 4.46 -3.75 -6.22
N LEU A 147 5.39 -3.88 -7.13
CA LEU A 147 5.89 -5.16 -7.61
C LEU A 147 7.04 -5.63 -6.71
N LYS A 148 6.83 -6.71 -5.97
CA LYS A 148 7.89 -7.32 -5.16
C LYS A 148 8.54 -8.47 -5.92
N THR A 149 9.86 -8.49 -5.91
CA THR A 149 10.64 -9.61 -6.44
C THR A 149 11.80 -9.97 -5.52
N ALA A 150 12.25 -11.22 -5.59
CA ALA A 150 13.47 -11.69 -4.93
C ALA A 150 14.34 -12.35 -5.99
N ALA A 151 15.58 -11.92 -6.14
CA ALA A 151 16.45 -12.37 -7.21
C ALA A 151 17.89 -12.54 -6.75
N THR A 152 18.65 -13.33 -7.51
CA THR A 152 20.11 -13.44 -7.42
C THR A 152 20.80 -12.19 -7.98
N LEU A 153 22.12 -12.06 -7.84
CA LEU A 153 22.90 -10.97 -8.43
C LEU A 153 22.79 -10.93 -9.96
N ASP A 154 22.65 -12.08 -10.61
CA ASP A 154 22.43 -12.21 -12.05
C ASP A 154 20.95 -12.19 -12.47
N GLY A 155 20.06 -11.72 -11.56
CA GLY A 155 18.66 -11.40 -11.83
C GLY A 155 17.75 -12.62 -12.02
N ARG A 156 18.05 -13.76 -11.41
CA ARG A 156 17.22 -14.97 -11.47
C ARG A 156 16.32 -15.10 -10.27
N THR A 157 15.08 -15.47 -10.51
CA THR A 157 14.04 -15.64 -9.48
C THR A 157 13.69 -17.10 -9.21
N ALA A 158 14.14 -18.00 -10.06
CA ALA A 158 14.02 -19.45 -9.94
C ALA A 158 15.02 -20.15 -10.85
N PHE A 159 15.29 -21.44 -10.61
CA PHE A 159 15.93 -22.31 -11.58
C PHE A 159 15.04 -22.54 -12.83
N PRO A 160 15.56 -23.08 -13.92
CA PRO A 160 14.76 -23.39 -15.12
C PRO A 160 13.58 -24.33 -14.86
N ASP A 161 13.69 -25.22 -13.87
CA ASP A 161 12.65 -26.17 -13.45
C ASP A 161 11.61 -25.56 -12.49
N GLY A 162 11.76 -24.26 -12.13
CA GLY A 162 10.83 -23.52 -11.28
C GLY A 162 11.17 -23.52 -9.79
N ARG A 163 12.16 -24.30 -9.33
CA ARG A 163 12.59 -24.27 -7.93
C ARG A 163 13.16 -22.89 -7.55
N SER A 164 12.63 -22.28 -6.52
CA SER A 164 12.96 -20.89 -6.08
C SER A 164 13.25 -20.74 -4.59
N GLN A 165 12.97 -21.76 -3.79
CA GLN A 165 13.02 -21.69 -2.30
C GLN A 165 14.35 -22.25 -1.77
N TRP A 166 15.19 -21.43 -1.05
CA TRP A 166 15.01 -20.01 -0.76
C TRP A 166 16.16 -19.23 -1.34
N ILE A 167 15.88 -18.22 -2.20
CA ILE A 167 16.91 -17.37 -2.78
C ILE A 167 17.39 -16.36 -1.73
N THR A 168 16.46 -15.70 -1.04
CA THR A 168 16.77 -14.69 -0.03
C THR A 168 16.64 -15.26 1.39
N GLY A 169 17.37 -14.66 2.32
CA GLY A 169 17.43 -15.08 3.72
C GLY A 169 16.13 -14.82 4.51
N PRO A 170 16.09 -15.31 5.79
CA PRO A 170 14.91 -15.13 6.65
C PRO A 170 14.55 -13.67 6.90
N ALA A 171 15.55 -12.80 7.10
CA ALA A 171 15.33 -11.37 7.36
C ALA A 171 14.60 -10.66 6.21
N ALA A 172 14.99 -10.94 4.96
CA ALA A 172 14.29 -10.37 3.79
C ALA A 172 12.85 -10.88 3.66
N ARG A 173 12.59 -12.15 4.01
CA ARG A 173 11.23 -12.70 4.04
C ARG A 173 10.37 -12.07 5.13
N GLU A 174 10.94 -11.80 6.31
CA GLU A 174 10.27 -11.11 7.41
C GLU A 174 9.96 -9.64 7.04
N ASP A 175 10.92 -8.93 6.45
CA ASP A 175 10.72 -7.56 5.96
C ASP A 175 9.58 -7.49 4.92
N ASN A 176 9.48 -8.50 4.05
CA ASN A 176 8.38 -8.60 3.10
C ASN A 176 7.00 -8.79 3.78
N PHE A 177 6.92 -9.37 4.96
CA PHE A 177 5.65 -9.46 5.71
C PHE A 177 5.15 -8.07 6.09
N HIS A 178 6.03 -7.13 6.42
CA HIS A 178 5.65 -5.74 6.66
C HIS A 178 5.12 -5.06 5.38
N ALA A 179 5.71 -5.35 4.22
CA ALA A 179 5.22 -4.85 2.95
C ALA A 179 3.82 -5.40 2.61
N ARG A 180 3.57 -6.69 2.85
CA ARG A 180 2.23 -7.31 2.74
C ARG A 180 1.23 -6.70 3.73
N GLY A 181 1.66 -6.46 4.99
CA GLY A 181 0.80 -5.90 6.04
C GLY A 181 0.31 -4.48 5.74
N ARG A 182 1.06 -3.71 4.95
CA ARG A 182 0.66 -2.38 4.48
C ARG A 182 -0.33 -2.42 3.32
N ALA A 183 -0.31 -3.47 2.53
CA ALA A 183 -1.14 -3.59 1.35
C ALA A 183 -2.63 -3.79 1.70
N GLY A 184 -3.50 -3.22 0.90
CA GLY A 184 -4.93 -3.55 0.93
C GLY A 184 -5.24 -4.84 0.16
N ALA A 185 -4.39 -5.18 -0.82
CA ALA A 185 -4.46 -6.45 -1.54
C ALA A 185 -3.06 -7.00 -1.86
N VAL A 186 -2.92 -8.33 -1.81
CA VAL A 186 -1.75 -9.08 -2.29
C VAL A 186 -2.19 -9.86 -3.52
N VAL A 187 -1.53 -9.60 -4.66
CA VAL A 187 -1.90 -10.16 -5.96
C VAL A 187 -0.85 -11.16 -6.43
N THR A 188 -1.31 -12.32 -6.90
CA THR A 188 -0.46 -13.31 -7.55
C THR A 188 -1.14 -13.92 -8.78
N GLY A 189 -0.41 -14.73 -9.54
CA GLY A 189 -0.97 -15.55 -10.61
C GLY A 189 -1.14 -17.01 -10.17
N VAL A 190 -2.05 -17.72 -10.81
CA VAL A 190 -2.32 -19.14 -10.53
C VAL A 190 -1.05 -20.01 -10.68
N GLY A 191 -0.09 -19.62 -11.54
CA GLY A 191 1.19 -20.32 -11.65
C GLY A 191 1.97 -20.38 -10.34
N THR A 192 1.98 -19.30 -9.57
CA THR A 192 2.61 -19.25 -8.24
C THR A 192 1.82 -20.12 -7.23
N VAL A 193 0.49 -20.09 -7.30
CA VAL A 193 -0.33 -20.95 -6.43
C VAL A 193 -0.04 -22.43 -6.66
N LEU A 194 0.03 -22.85 -7.92
CA LEU A 194 0.30 -24.23 -8.31
C LEU A 194 1.74 -24.68 -7.98
N ALA A 195 2.71 -23.77 -8.03
CA ALA A 195 4.12 -24.10 -7.78
C ALA A 195 4.46 -24.08 -6.28
N ASP A 196 4.00 -23.08 -5.53
CA ASP A 196 4.47 -22.77 -4.18
C ASP A 196 3.42 -22.99 -3.08
N ASP A 197 2.15 -23.15 -3.45
CA ASP A 197 1.00 -23.25 -2.52
C ASP A 197 1.08 -22.23 -1.36
N PRO A 198 1.13 -20.91 -1.68
CA PRO A 198 1.42 -19.88 -0.70
C PRO A 198 0.18 -19.47 0.09
N GLN A 199 0.34 -19.13 1.37
CA GLN A 199 -0.72 -18.54 2.18
C GLN A 199 -1.00 -17.06 1.83
N MET A 200 -0.02 -16.32 1.32
CA MET A 200 -0.06 -14.89 0.98
C MET A 200 -0.42 -13.95 2.14
N THR A 201 -0.23 -14.38 3.37
CA THR A 201 -0.51 -13.60 4.59
C THR A 201 0.70 -12.80 5.05
N PRO A 202 0.51 -11.68 5.78
CA PRO A 202 1.62 -10.89 6.32
C PRO A 202 2.35 -11.55 7.49
N ARG A 203 1.76 -12.54 8.18
CA ARG A 203 2.36 -13.26 9.34
C ARG A 203 2.92 -12.35 10.42
N LEU A 204 2.26 -11.22 10.68
CA LEU A 204 2.65 -10.27 11.71
C LEU A 204 1.74 -10.44 12.93
N PRO A 205 2.28 -10.46 14.16
CA PRO A 205 1.49 -10.71 15.37
C PRO A 205 0.41 -9.64 15.60
N ASP A 206 0.70 -8.38 15.25
CA ASP A 206 -0.18 -7.24 15.48
C ASP A 206 -0.97 -6.83 14.22
N GLN A 207 -1.17 -7.74 13.27
CA GLN A 207 -1.88 -7.45 12.03
C GLN A 207 -3.37 -7.21 12.28
N VAL A 208 -3.78 -5.96 12.15
CA VAL A 208 -5.16 -5.52 12.42
C VAL A 208 -6.12 -5.88 11.29
N ARG A 209 -5.65 -5.87 10.05
CA ARG A 209 -6.45 -6.16 8.85
C ARG A 209 -5.64 -7.05 7.92
N MET A 210 -6.22 -8.19 7.54
CA MET A 210 -5.64 -9.01 6.48
C MET A 210 -5.85 -8.35 5.12
N PRO A 211 -4.82 -8.31 4.25
CA PRO A 211 -5.01 -7.88 2.86
C PRO A 211 -5.92 -8.86 2.11
N LEU A 212 -6.68 -8.36 1.16
CA LEU A 212 -7.39 -9.19 0.21
C LEU A 212 -6.36 -10.00 -0.62
N ARG A 213 -6.49 -11.33 -0.65
CA ARG A 213 -5.62 -12.19 -1.45
C ARG A 213 -6.24 -12.40 -2.80
N VAL A 214 -5.57 -11.98 -3.85
CA VAL A 214 -6.07 -11.98 -5.22
C VAL A 214 -5.26 -12.93 -6.08
N VAL A 215 -5.93 -13.87 -6.73
CA VAL A 215 -5.31 -14.79 -7.68
C VAL A 215 -5.86 -14.53 -9.09
N LEU A 216 -4.96 -14.19 -10.02
CA LEU A 216 -5.30 -14.13 -11.45
C LEU A 216 -5.27 -15.54 -12.04
N ASP A 217 -6.46 -16.07 -12.33
CA ASP A 217 -6.65 -17.42 -12.80
C ASP A 217 -7.66 -17.49 -13.95
N SER A 218 -7.22 -17.15 -15.14
CA SER A 218 -8.06 -17.07 -16.34
C SER A 218 -8.86 -18.35 -16.65
N LYS A 219 -8.51 -19.50 -16.07
CA LYS A 219 -9.10 -20.82 -16.37
C LYS A 219 -9.61 -21.57 -15.14
N LEU A 220 -9.66 -20.93 -13.97
CA LEU A 220 -10.09 -21.53 -12.70
C LEU A 220 -9.31 -22.83 -12.38
N ARG A 221 -7.99 -22.77 -12.40
CA ARG A 221 -7.09 -23.90 -12.10
C ARG A 221 -6.63 -23.96 -10.65
N THR A 222 -6.94 -22.93 -9.86
CA THR A 222 -6.60 -22.87 -8.44
C THR A 222 -7.23 -24.07 -7.72
N PRO A 223 -6.44 -24.89 -7.01
CA PRO A 223 -7.00 -26.01 -6.27
C PRO A 223 -7.86 -25.52 -5.08
N PRO A 224 -9.06 -26.07 -4.87
CA PRO A 224 -9.91 -25.69 -3.72
C PRO A 224 -9.29 -25.98 -2.36
N GLU A 225 -8.32 -26.91 -2.29
CA GLU A 225 -7.56 -27.29 -1.09
C GLU A 225 -6.33 -26.42 -0.82
N ALA A 226 -6.02 -25.45 -1.69
CA ALA A 226 -4.84 -24.61 -1.56
C ALA A 226 -4.76 -23.90 -0.19
N LYS A 227 -3.55 -23.77 0.36
CA LYS A 227 -3.30 -23.15 1.67
C LYS A 227 -3.80 -21.72 1.78
N LEU A 228 -3.95 -21.02 0.67
CA LEU A 228 -4.53 -19.68 0.69
C LEU A 228 -5.96 -19.66 1.24
N PHE A 229 -6.77 -20.73 1.07
CA PHE A 229 -8.11 -20.80 1.63
C PHE A 229 -8.14 -21.19 3.13
N GLN A 230 -7.06 -21.80 3.63
CA GLN A 230 -6.93 -22.21 5.03
C GLN A 230 -6.45 -21.07 5.95
N ALA A 231 -5.95 -19.99 5.37
CA ALA A 231 -5.41 -18.84 6.11
C ALA A 231 -6.51 -17.77 6.33
N PRO A 232 -6.43 -16.94 7.39
CA PRO A 232 -7.43 -15.92 7.66
C PRO A 232 -7.44 -14.81 6.60
N GLY A 233 -8.61 -14.21 6.38
CA GLY A 233 -8.86 -13.12 5.43
C GLY A 233 -9.52 -13.60 4.13
N ASP A 234 -9.95 -12.65 3.31
CA ASP A 234 -10.73 -12.91 2.10
C ASP A 234 -9.84 -13.30 0.91
N VAL A 235 -10.38 -14.11 0.00
CA VAL A 235 -9.75 -14.55 -1.24
C VAL A 235 -10.63 -14.17 -2.43
N LEU A 236 -10.03 -13.53 -3.42
CA LEU A 236 -10.64 -13.17 -4.70
C LEU A 236 -9.92 -13.90 -5.83
N ILE A 237 -10.65 -14.77 -6.54
CA ILE A 237 -10.19 -15.40 -7.77
C ILE A 237 -10.72 -14.59 -8.95
N VAL A 238 -9.83 -14.05 -9.77
CA VAL A 238 -10.21 -13.26 -10.95
C VAL A 238 -10.00 -14.09 -12.20
N THR A 239 -11.05 -14.22 -13.02
CA THR A 239 -11.08 -15.19 -14.10
C THR A 239 -11.70 -14.64 -15.39
N LEU A 240 -11.47 -15.34 -16.51
CA LEU A 240 -12.20 -15.23 -17.79
C LEU A 240 -13.13 -16.42 -17.99
N SER A 241 -13.01 -17.45 -17.13
CA SER A 241 -13.71 -18.73 -17.32
C SER A 241 -15.17 -18.63 -16.85
N LYS A 242 -16.04 -19.26 -17.65
CA LYS A 242 -17.47 -19.45 -17.33
C LYS A 242 -17.77 -20.87 -16.83
N ASP A 243 -16.74 -21.64 -16.48
CA ASP A 243 -16.88 -22.99 -15.94
C ASP A 243 -17.59 -22.95 -14.57
N ALA A 244 -18.85 -23.30 -14.56
CA ALA A 244 -19.71 -23.21 -13.40
C ALA A 244 -19.33 -24.25 -12.32
N GLU A 245 -18.82 -25.41 -12.69
CA GLU A 245 -18.41 -26.45 -11.75
C GLU A 245 -17.18 -26.03 -10.97
N ARG A 246 -16.15 -25.57 -11.67
CA ARG A 246 -14.92 -25.03 -11.05
C ARG A 246 -15.18 -23.80 -10.20
N ARG A 247 -16.07 -22.91 -10.67
CA ARG A 247 -16.52 -21.76 -9.89
C ARG A 247 -17.16 -22.20 -8.57
N ALA A 248 -18.12 -23.12 -8.62
CA ALA A 248 -18.81 -23.61 -7.44
C ALA A 248 -17.85 -24.29 -6.44
N ALA A 249 -16.86 -25.03 -6.93
CA ALA A 249 -15.83 -25.63 -6.08
C ALA A 249 -14.98 -24.58 -5.34
N LEU A 250 -14.60 -23.49 -5.99
CA LEU A 250 -13.84 -22.41 -5.38
C LEU A 250 -14.68 -21.58 -4.41
N GLU A 251 -15.94 -21.31 -4.74
CA GLU A 251 -16.88 -20.63 -3.84
C GLU A 251 -17.18 -21.46 -2.59
N ALA A 252 -17.25 -22.78 -2.72
CA ALA A 252 -17.36 -23.70 -1.58
C ALA A 252 -16.12 -23.69 -0.68
N ALA A 253 -14.95 -23.37 -1.24
CA ALA A 253 -13.71 -23.14 -0.49
C ALA A 253 -13.60 -21.69 0.07
N CYS A 254 -14.70 -20.93 0.11
CA CYS A 254 -14.79 -19.56 0.60
C CYS A 254 -14.04 -18.51 -0.26
N ALA A 255 -13.87 -18.77 -1.55
CA ALA A 255 -13.42 -17.74 -2.49
C ALA A 255 -14.58 -16.90 -3.01
N GLU A 256 -14.37 -15.60 -3.20
CA GLU A 256 -15.14 -14.82 -4.15
C GLU A 256 -14.58 -15.07 -5.55
N VAL A 257 -15.41 -15.42 -6.53
CA VAL A 257 -14.97 -15.62 -7.92
C VAL A 257 -15.56 -14.52 -8.80
N LEU A 258 -14.70 -13.69 -9.36
CA LEU A 258 -15.05 -12.52 -10.16
C LEU A 258 -14.61 -12.70 -11.61
N GLU A 259 -15.55 -12.57 -12.54
CA GLU A 259 -15.24 -12.47 -13.97
C GLU A 259 -14.92 -11.02 -14.31
N LEU A 260 -13.74 -10.79 -14.89
CA LEU A 260 -13.33 -9.49 -15.43
C LEU A 260 -13.05 -9.62 -16.93
N PRO A 261 -13.07 -8.50 -17.69
CA PRO A 261 -12.69 -8.52 -19.09
C PRO A 261 -11.22 -8.92 -19.26
N GLY A 262 -10.89 -9.35 -20.47
CA GLY A 262 -9.51 -9.66 -20.83
C GLY A 262 -9.35 -9.95 -22.31
N SER A 263 -8.10 -10.11 -22.73
CA SER A 263 -7.73 -10.41 -24.11
C SER A 263 -6.55 -11.39 -24.16
N GLY A 264 -6.40 -12.10 -25.27
CA GLY A 264 -5.28 -13.03 -25.42
C GLY A 264 -5.22 -14.14 -24.37
N GLY A 265 -6.35 -14.44 -23.69
CA GLY A 265 -6.42 -15.44 -22.62
C GLY A 265 -5.89 -14.95 -21.26
N ALA A 266 -5.66 -13.65 -21.10
CA ALA A 266 -5.25 -13.01 -19.87
C ALA A 266 -6.29 -11.99 -19.38
N VAL A 267 -6.47 -11.88 -18.07
CA VAL A 267 -7.31 -10.87 -17.42
C VAL A 267 -6.72 -9.48 -17.67
N ASP A 268 -7.58 -8.49 -17.92
CA ASP A 268 -7.19 -7.09 -18.00
C ASP A 268 -6.73 -6.57 -16.63
N LEU A 269 -5.44 -6.22 -16.54
CA LEU A 269 -4.82 -5.77 -15.29
C LEU A 269 -5.33 -4.39 -14.85
N ARG A 270 -5.70 -3.53 -15.80
CA ARG A 270 -6.28 -2.22 -15.48
C ARG A 270 -7.68 -2.39 -14.88
N ALA A 271 -8.52 -3.22 -15.49
CA ALA A 271 -9.84 -3.55 -14.95
C ALA A 271 -9.76 -4.17 -13.54
N LEU A 272 -8.75 -5.02 -13.30
CA LEU A 272 -8.46 -5.52 -11.95
C LEU A 272 -8.17 -4.38 -10.97
N LEU A 273 -7.26 -3.44 -11.33
CA LEU A 273 -6.89 -2.34 -10.42
C LEU A 273 -8.06 -1.38 -10.18
N GLU A 274 -8.90 -1.12 -11.19
CA GLU A 274 -10.13 -0.34 -11.05
C GLU A 274 -11.13 -1.01 -10.09
N GLU A 275 -11.27 -2.34 -10.19
CA GLU A 275 -12.10 -3.10 -9.24
C GLU A 275 -11.54 -3.02 -7.82
N LEU A 276 -10.24 -3.18 -7.64
CA LEU A 276 -9.61 -3.05 -6.33
C LEU A 276 -9.74 -1.63 -5.76
N ALA A 277 -9.66 -0.59 -6.60
CA ALA A 277 -9.91 0.80 -6.19
C ALA A 277 -11.36 1.00 -5.70
N ARG A 278 -12.37 0.39 -6.39
CA ARG A 278 -13.79 0.41 -5.95
C ARG A 278 -14.00 -0.28 -4.61
N ARG A 279 -13.14 -1.24 -4.26
CA ARG A 279 -13.09 -1.92 -2.94
C ARG A 279 -12.30 -1.15 -1.88
N ASP A 280 -11.99 0.12 -2.10
CA ASP A 280 -11.17 0.97 -1.21
C ASP A 280 -9.74 0.46 -0.99
N VAL A 281 -9.18 -0.34 -1.91
CA VAL A 281 -7.77 -0.74 -1.88
C VAL A 281 -6.89 0.42 -2.31
N ASN A 282 -6.01 0.87 -1.43
CA ASN A 282 -5.08 1.96 -1.70
C ASN A 282 -3.71 1.47 -2.20
N GLU A 283 -3.21 0.37 -1.68
CA GLU A 283 -1.92 -0.22 -2.08
C GLU A 283 -2.13 -1.69 -2.49
N VAL A 284 -1.60 -2.05 -3.64
CA VAL A 284 -1.55 -3.42 -4.17
C VAL A 284 -0.10 -3.91 -4.10
N HIS A 285 0.11 -5.09 -3.52
CA HIS A 285 1.39 -5.77 -3.44
C HIS A 285 1.38 -6.98 -4.37
N VAL A 286 2.11 -6.90 -5.48
CA VAL A 286 2.18 -7.98 -6.48
C VAL A 286 3.37 -8.87 -6.18
N GLU A 287 3.10 -10.15 -5.95
CA GLU A 287 4.11 -11.21 -5.79
C GLU A 287 3.84 -12.30 -6.84
N ALA A 288 4.56 -12.27 -7.93
CA ALA A 288 4.23 -13.09 -9.09
C ALA A 288 5.50 -13.60 -9.81
N GLY A 289 5.32 -14.64 -10.61
CA GLY A 289 6.36 -15.10 -11.51
C GLY A 289 6.61 -14.14 -12.69
N ALA A 290 7.66 -14.37 -13.44
CA ALA A 290 8.18 -13.49 -14.49
C ALA A 290 7.14 -13.01 -15.51
N ARG A 291 6.19 -13.86 -15.90
CA ARG A 291 5.15 -13.53 -16.89
C ARG A 291 4.21 -12.43 -16.39
N LEU A 292 3.65 -12.61 -15.20
CA LEU A 292 2.70 -11.63 -14.64
C LEU A 292 3.42 -10.36 -14.21
N SER A 293 4.63 -10.46 -13.66
CA SER A 293 5.50 -9.31 -13.38
C SER A 293 5.79 -8.50 -14.64
N GLY A 294 6.11 -9.18 -15.74
CA GLY A 294 6.31 -8.57 -17.06
C GLY A 294 5.06 -7.85 -17.55
N ALA A 295 3.90 -8.49 -17.47
CA ALA A 295 2.63 -7.90 -17.91
C ALA A 295 2.27 -6.61 -17.14
N PHE A 296 2.49 -6.56 -15.81
CA PHE A 296 2.31 -5.34 -15.03
C PHE A 296 3.28 -4.22 -15.44
N LEU A 297 4.53 -4.56 -15.70
CA LEU A 297 5.57 -3.60 -16.13
C LEU A 297 5.30 -3.06 -17.53
N GLU A 298 4.97 -3.94 -18.49
CA GLU A 298 4.66 -3.59 -19.87
C GLU A 298 3.41 -2.72 -19.98
N ALA A 299 2.37 -3.05 -19.20
CA ALA A 299 1.15 -2.23 -19.12
C ALA A 299 1.37 -0.87 -18.44
N GLY A 300 2.56 -0.61 -17.92
CA GLY A 300 2.86 0.62 -17.23
C GLY A 300 2.10 0.80 -15.90
N LEU A 301 1.73 -0.27 -15.23
CA LEU A 301 0.88 -0.24 -14.03
C LEU A 301 1.67 -0.36 -12.71
N VAL A 302 3.00 -0.47 -12.76
CA VAL A 302 3.85 -0.55 -11.56
C VAL A 302 4.34 0.84 -11.18
N ASP A 303 4.13 1.24 -9.93
CA ASP A 303 4.61 2.51 -9.35
C ASP A 303 5.92 2.32 -8.58
N GLU A 304 6.08 1.16 -7.94
CA GLU A 304 7.22 0.84 -7.08
C GLU A 304 7.70 -0.60 -7.33
N ILE A 305 9.01 -0.79 -7.44
CA ILE A 305 9.62 -2.13 -7.37
C ILE A 305 10.29 -2.27 -6.02
N LEU A 306 9.95 -3.34 -5.29
CA LEU A 306 10.62 -3.79 -4.08
C LEU A 306 11.44 -5.03 -4.42
N LEU A 307 12.74 -4.84 -4.62
CA LEU A 307 13.67 -5.91 -4.96
C LEU A 307 14.46 -6.34 -3.72
N TYR A 308 14.43 -7.63 -3.40
CA TYR A 308 15.39 -8.27 -2.51
C TYR A 308 16.41 -9.01 -3.36
N GLN A 309 17.67 -8.62 -3.27
CA GLN A 309 18.75 -9.21 -4.05
C GLN A 309 19.68 -10.01 -3.15
N ALA A 310 19.74 -11.32 -3.42
CA ALA A 310 20.63 -12.24 -2.71
C ALA A 310 22.04 -12.20 -3.31
N PRO A 311 23.10 -12.29 -2.50
CA PRO A 311 24.49 -12.29 -2.97
C PRO A 311 24.92 -13.67 -3.51
N CYS A 312 24.15 -14.21 -4.46
CA CYS A 312 24.43 -15.48 -5.12
C CYS A 312 24.17 -15.40 -6.64
N LEU A 313 24.66 -16.34 -7.38
CA LEU A 313 24.54 -16.45 -8.84
C LEU A 313 23.94 -17.80 -9.20
N PHE A 314 22.97 -17.82 -10.13
CA PHE A 314 22.36 -19.05 -10.63
C PHE A 314 22.83 -19.40 -12.04
N GLY A 315 23.26 -18.42 -12.84
CA GLY A 315 23.52 -18.60 -14.28
C GLY A 315 22.22 -18.68 -15.07
N GLU A 316 21.79 -19.90 -15.42
CA GLU A 316 20.49 -20.09 -16.07
C GLU A 316 19.34 -20.05 -15.05
N GLY A 317 18.19 -19.48 -15.46
CA GLY A 317 17.03 -19.42 -14.62
C GLY A 317 15.95 -18.45 -15.11
N LEU A 318 14.82 -18.42 -14.40
CA LEU A 318 13.72 -17.53 -14.73
C LEU A 318 14.08 -16.08 -14.36
N PRO A 319 13.80 -15.11 -15.25
CA PRO A 319 14.11 -13.70 -14.98
C PRO A 319 13.13 -13.08 -13.99
N ILE A 320 13.43 -11.87 -13.50
CA ILE A 320 12.54 -11.04 -12.69
C ILE A 320 11.22 -10.76 -13.42
N ALA A 321 11.28 -10.49 -14.72
CA ALA A 321 10.13 -10.20 -15.56
C ALA A 321 10.40 -10.66 -17.00
N THR A 322 9.38 -11.16 -17.67
CA THR A 322 9.41 -11.42 -19.11
C THR A 322 8.95 -10.15 -19.82
N LEU A 323 9.87 -9.47 -20.48
CA LEU A 323 9.62 -8.21 -21.18
C LEU A 323 10.07 -8.33 -22.64
N PRO A 324 9.45 -7.57 -23.57
CA PRO A 324 9.97 -7.44 -24.92
C PRO A 324 11.37 -6.79 -24.88
N LEU A 325 12.22 -7.21 -25.80
CA LEU A 325 13.55 -6.63 -25.95
C LEU A 325 13.41 -5.19 -26.46
N PRO A 326 14.00 -4.18 -25.79
CA PRO A 326 14.02 -2.82 -26.33
C PRO A 326 14.88 -2.76 -27.59
N ALA A 327 14.60 -1.83 -28.50
CA ALA A 327 15.34 -1.70 -29.76
C ALA A 327 16.81 -1.32 -29.53
N ALA A 328 17.09 -0.59 -28.45
CA ALA A 328 18.45 -0.29 -28.01
C ALA A 328 18.57 -0.28 -26.49
N PRO A 329 19.75 -0.57 -25.89
CA PRO A 329 19.93 -0.55 -24.44
C PRO A 329 19.55 0.79 -23.77
N GLY A 330 19.72 1.91 -24.48
CA GLY A 330 19.35 3.24 -24.00
C GLY A 330 17.84 3.51 -23.92
N GLU A 331 17.02 2.71 -24.60
CA GLU A 331 15.58 2.81 -24.61
C GLU A 331 14.89 1.99 -23.50
N ALA A 332 15.68 1.19 -22.76
CA ALA A 332 15.16 0.43 -21.64
C ALA A 332 14.57 1.38 -20.59
N PRO A 333 13.35 1.11 -20.08
CA PRO A 333 12.72 1.93 -19.05
C PRO A 333 13.64 2.07 -17.82
N ARG A 334 13.82 3.31 -17.37
CA ARG A 334 14.67 3.59 -16.20
C ARG A 334 13.82 3.81 -14.96
N TRP A 335 14.35 3.32 -13.85
CA TRP A 335 13.77 3.47 -12.53
C TRP A 335 14.68 4.30 -11.64
N THR A 336 14.10 5.10 -10.75
CA THR A 336 14.86 5.90 -9.78
C THR A 336 14.99 5.12 -8.48
N ILE A 337 16.22 4.93 -7.98
CA ILE A 337 16.46 4.32 -6.68
C ILE A 337 16.01 5.29 -5.58
N VAL A 338 15.11 4.83 -4.72
CA VAL A 338 14.60 5.58 -3.56
C VAL A 338 15.41 5.26 -2.32
N SER A 339 15.70 3.97 -2.10
CA SER A 339 16.59 3.52 -1.01
C SER A 339 17.25 2.20 -1.37
N THR A 340 18.39 1.97 -0.72
CA THR A 340 19.10 0.70 -0.71
C THR A 340 19.52 0.42 0.72
N ASP A 341 19.06 -0.70 1.25
CA ASP A 341 19.30 -1.10 2.64
C ASP A 341 19.78 -2.55 2.69
N GLN A 342 20.65 -2.88 3.62
CA GLN A 342 21.01 -4.26 3.91
C GLN A 342 19.98 -4.87 4.86
N VAL A 343 19.43 -6.04 4.50
CA VAL A 343 18.44 -6.79 5.29
C VAL A 343 18.93 -8.22 5.49
N GLY A 344 19.56 -8.48 6.62
CA GLY A 344 20.31 -9.70 6.84
C GLY A 344 21.53 -9.77 5.89
N HIS A 345 21.60 -10.78 5.06
CA HIS A 345 22.65 -10.94 4.04
C HIS A 345 22.25 -10.40 2.65
N ASP A 346 20.99 -9.99 2.48
CA ASP A 346 20.43 -9.53 1.21
C ASP A 346 20.41 -7.99 1.14
N LEU A 347 20.33 -7.46 -0.08
CA LEU A 347 20.02 -6.05 -0.32
C LEU A 347 18.51 -5.90 -0.56
N ARG A 348 17.90 -4.91 0.11
CA ARG A 348 16.58 -4.39 -0.22
C ARG A 348 16.74 -3.13 -1.04
N ILE A 349 16.23 -3.13 -2.26
CA ILE A 349 16.27 -1.97 -3.15
C ILE A 349 14.83 -1.54 -3.44
N VAL A 350 14.52 -0.30 -3.15
CA VAL A 350 13.23 0.32 -3.48
C VAL A 350 13.43 1.26 -4.65
N LEU A 351 12.68 1.01 -5.72
CA LEU A 351 12.73 1.85 -6.91
C LEU A 351 11.34 2.43 -7.20
N LYS A 352 11.29 3.68 -7.66
CA LYS A 352 10.07 4.30 -8.18
C LYS A 352 10.19 4.46 -9.70
N ARG A 353 9.03 4.51 -10.38
CA ARG A 353 9.00 4.84 -11.80
C ARG A 353 9.67 6.19 -12.02
N GLY A 354 10.57 6.27 -13.00
CA GLY A 354 11.12 7.54 -13.50
C GLY A 354 10.01 8.41 -14.08
N GLN A 355 10.15 9.71 -13.95
CA GLN A 355 9.26 10.69 -14.60
C GLN A 355 9.47 10.68 -16.10
#